data_2d7c3dab9392788b856bbbe35fb33a2a
#
_entry.id   2d7c3dab9392788b856bbbe35fb33a2a
#
_cell.length_a   1.000
_cell.length_b   1.000
_cell.length_c   1.000
_cell.angle_alpha   90.00
_cell.angle_beta   90.00
_cell.angle_gamma   90.00
#
_symmetry.space_group_name_H-M   'P 1'
#
loop_
_entity.id
_entity.type
_entity.pdbx_description
1 polymer ?
#
loop_
_entity_poly.entity_id
_entity_poly.type
_entity_poly.pdbx_seq_one_letter_code
_entity_poly.pdbx_strand_id
1 'polypeptide(L)'
;YFPKAEIKTIRGNIDTRLKKLANKEYDAIVLAKAGLDRLNLLNTTEYNFVFKIFDIDKIIPAACQGIIAIEAKKDYKYKNEILKINDDKTFKQYKIEREILKNLQVNCSEINGIYSKFSDEQNIEIVIMYKGKEIKKSGEYSKIFEEIPKLVSHIKS
;
A
#
# COMPACT_ATOMS: atom_id res chain seq x y z
N TYR A 1 14.13 6.58 -10.05
CA TYR A 1 13.86 6.00 -11.37
C TYR A 1 13.62 7.04 -12.46
N PHE A 2 13.27 8.27 -12.05
CA PHE A 2 12.98 9.38 -12.98
C PHE A 2 13.71 10.65 -12.54
N PRO A 3 15.06 10.68 -12.58
CA PRO A 3 15.85 11.76 -11.98
C PRO A 3 15.64 13.13 -12.65
N LYS A 4 15.07 13.14 -13.85
CA LYS A 4 14.76 14.39 -14.58
C LYS A 4 13.29 14.77 -14.53
N ALA A 5 12.44 14.00 -13.83
CA ALA A 5 11.01 14.29 -13.75
C ALA A 5 10.73 15.33 -12.66
N GLU A 6 9.89 16.30 -12.98
CA GLU A 6 9.28 17.19 -11.99
C GLU A 6 8.11 16.47 -11.31
N ILE A 7 8.19 16.31 -9.99
CA ILE A 7 7.14 15.63 -9.22
C ILE A 7 6.10 16.64 -8.75
N LYS A 8 4.87 16.49 -9.22
CA LYS A 8 3.71 17.34 -8.86
C LYS A 8 2.65 16.55 -8.11
N THR A 9 1.99 17.20 -7.17
CA THR A 9 0.85 16.61 -6.45
C THR A 9 -0.38 16.56 -7.36
N ILE A 10 -1.03 15.40 -7.45
CA ILE A 10 -2.30 15.22 -8.13
C ILE A 10 -3.39 14.80 -7.14
N ARG A 11 -4.57 15.43 -7.19
CA ARG A 11 -5.74 15.13 -6.35
C ARG A 11 -6.95 14.78 -7.21
N GLY A 12 -7.90 14.08 -6.60
CA GLY A 12 -9.13 13.60 -7.19
C GLY A 12 -9.23 12.08 -7.13
N ASN A 13 -10.38 11.54 -7.52
CA ASN A 13 -10.57 10.10 -7.73
C ASN A 13 -9.80 9.63 -8.98
N ILE A 14 -9.82 8.33 -9.26
CA ILE A 14 -9.08 7.75 -10.39
C ILE A 14 -9.52 8.39 -11.70
N ASP A 15 -10.82 8.49 -11.96
CA ASP A 15 -11.35 9.08 -13.21
C ASP A 15 -10.91 10.52 -13.39
N THR A 16 -10.95 11.32 -12.32
CA THR A 16 -10.47 12.71 -12.37
C THR A 16 -9.00 12.79 -12.72
N ARG A 17 -8.18 11.89 -12.17
CA ARG A 17 -6.73 11.86 -12.44
C ARG A 17 -6.44 11.38 -13.85
N LEU A 18 -7.18 10.40 -14.36
CA LEU A 18 -7.06 9.94 -15.76
C LEU A 18 -7.48 11.04 -16.75
N LYS A 19 -8.55 11.79 -16.46
CA LYS A 19 -8.95 12.95 -17.27
C LYS A 19 -7.87 14.02 -17.32
N LYS A 20 -7.21 14.32 -16.21
CA LYS A 20 -6.08 15.26 -16.17
C LYS A 20 -4.90 14.79 -17.01
N LEU A 21 -4.60 13.49 -17.00
CA LEU A 21 -3.59 12.92 -17.90
C LEU A 21 -4.00 13.04 -19.37
N ALA A 22 -5.27 12.72 -19.71
CA ALA A 22 -5.80 12.84 -21.05
C ALA A 22 -5.76 14.30 -21.58
N ASN A 23 -6.01 15.26 -20.69
CA ASN A 23 -5.93 16.69 -20.98
C ASN A 23 -4.49 17.23 -21.02
N LYS A 24 -3.48 16.36 -20.88
CA LYS A 24 -2.05 16.75 -20.91
C LYS A 24 -1.64 17.72 -19.80
N GLU A 25 -2.36 17.73 -18.66
CA GLU A 25 -1.94 18.47 -17.46
C GLU A 25 -0.72 17.80 -16.80
N TYR A 26 -0.50 16.52 -17.07
CA TYR A 26 0.63 15.69 -16.64
C TYR A 26 1.11 14.80 -17.79
N ASP A 27 2.41 14.57 -17.88
CA ASP A 27 3.00 13.63 -18.85
C ASP A 27 2.83 12.17 -18.42
N ALA A 28 2.80 11.92 -17.10
CA ALA A 28 2.55 10.62 -16.48
C ALA A 28 1.96 10.80 -15.09
N ILE A 29 1.23 9.78 -14.61
CA ILE A 29 0.70 9.73 -13.25
C ILE A 29 0.99 8.37 -12.62
N VAL A 30 1.18 8.34 -11.30
CA VAL A 30 1.34 7.10 -10.53
C VAL A 30 0.06 6.80 -9.78
N LEU A 31 -0.45 5.59 -9.95
CA LEU A 31 -1.69 5.14 -9.33
C LEU A 31 -1.50 3.76 -8.66
N ALA A 32 -2.33 3.46 -7.65
CA ALA A 32 -2.40 2.13 -7.10
C ALA A 32 -3.03 1.16 -8.10
N LYS A 33 -2.30 0.11 -8.50
CA LYS A 33 -2.80 -0.91 -9.43
C LYS A 33 -4.15 -1.50 -8.98
N ALA A 34 -4.31 -1.79 -7.68
CA ALA A 34 -5.55 -2.31 -7.13
C ALA A 34 -6.80 -1.46 -7.42
N GLY A 35 -6.65 -0.14 -7.52
CA GLY A 35 -7.75 0.75 -7.90
C GLY A 35 -8.10 0.64 -9.38
N LEU A 36 -7.10 0.51 -10.25
CA LEU A 36 -7.30 0.33 -11.69
C LEU A 36 -7.92 -1.04 -12.00
N ASP A 37 -7.46 -2.10 -11.32
CA ASP A 37 -8.01 -3.46 -11.46
C ASP A 37 -9.49 -3.50 -11.07
N ARG A 38 -9.87 -2.92 -9.92
CA ARG A 38 -11.27 -2.88 -9.45
C ARG A 38 -12.21 -2.17 -10.40
N LEU A 39 -11.73 -1.17 -11.10
CA LEU A 39 -12.48 -0.40 -12.08
C LEU A 39 -12.34 -0.94 -13.51
N ASN A 40 -11.59 -2.06 -13.69
CA ASN A 40 -11.26 -2.65 -14.99
C ASN A 40 -10.65 -1.65 -16.00
N LEU A 41 -9.88 -0.68 -15.49
CA LEU A 41 -9.34 0.41 -16.31
C LEU A 41 -8.03 0.05 -17.04
N LEU A 42 -7.36 -1.04 -16.65
CA LEU A 42 -6.17 -1.52 -17.37
C LEU A 42 -6.49 -2.04 -18.79
N ASN A 43 -7.74 -2.44 -19.02
CA ASN A 43 -8.22 -2.95 -20.30
C ASN A 43 -9.15 -1.95 -21.03
N THR A 44 -9.24 -0.71 -20.53
CA THR A 44 -10.13 0.29 -21.16
C THR A 44 -9.56 0.76 -22.51
N THR A 45 -10.47 0.96 -23.46
CA THR A 45 -10.18 1.62 -24.74
C THR A 45 -10.57 3.10 -24.75
N GLU A 46 -11.13 3.60 -23.63
CA GLU A 46 -11.57 4.99 -23.51
C GLU A 46 -10.42 5.98 -23.64
N TYR A 47 -9.23 5.56 -23.14
CA TYR A 47 -8.02 6.37 -23.22
C TYR A 47 -6.90 5.58 -23.90
N ASN A 48 -6.15 6.23 -24.76
CA ASN A 48 -4.96 5.63 -25.38
C ASN A 48 -3.74 5.80 -24.44
N PHE A 49 -3.80 5.15 -23.26
CA PHE A 49 -2.73 5.18 -22.28
C PHE A 49 -1.84 3.96 -22.35
N VAL A 50 -0.56 4.16 -22.05
CA VAL A 50 0.41 3.09 -21.81
C VAL A 50 0.54 2.89 -20.30
N PHE A 51 0.24 1.68 -19.83
CA PHE A 51 0.38 1.29 -18.43
C PHE A 51 1.70 0.56 -18.22
N LYS A 52 2.48 1.00 -17.23
CA LYS A 52 3.66 0.30 -16.74
C LYS A 52 3.46 -0.10 -15.30
N ILE A 53 3.42 -1.40 -15.04
CA ILE A 53 3.34 -1.94 -13.68
C ILE A 53 4.76 -2.01 -13.13
N PHE A 54 4.95 -1.48 -11.92
CA PHE A 54 6.20 -1.58 -11.19
C PHE A 54 6.13 -2.74 -10.20
N ASP A 55 7.20 -3.51 -10.15
CA ASP A 55 7.38 -4.54 -9.13
C ASP A 55 7.64 -3.89 -7.76
N ILE A 56 7.31 -4.62 -6.70
CA ILE A 56 7.40 -4.12 -5.32
C ILE A 56 8.84 -3.82 -4.91
N ASP A 57 9.82 -4.54 -5.46
CA ASP A 57 11.24 -4.29 -5.25
C ASP A 57 11.73 -2.97 -5.87
N LYS A 58 10.95 -2.40 -6.79
CA LYS A 58 11.24 -1.10 -7.43
C LYS A 58 10.48 0.05 -6.77
N ILE A 59 9.21 -0.15 -6.47
CA ILE A 59 8.37 0.84 -5.78
C ILE A 59 7.61 0.16 -4.67
N ILE A 60 8.07 0.35 -3.44
CA ILE A 60 7.39 -0.16 -2.26
C ILE A 60 6.11 0.66 -2.05
N PRO A 61 4.94 0.02 -2.00
CA PRO A 61 3.67 0.73 -1.84
C PRO A 61 3.53 1.38 -0.46
N ALA A 62 2.59 2.30 -0.33
CA ALA A 62 2.17 2.81 0.96
C ALA A 62 1.53 1.67 1.79
N ALA A 63 1.66 1.77 3.12
CA ALA A 63 1.07 0.77 4.02
C ALA A 63 -0.42 0.57 3.74
N CYS A 64 -0.85 -0.68 3.79
CA CYS A 64 -2.23 -1.13 3.57
C CYS A 64 -2.79 -0.80 2.16
N GLN A 65 -1.93 -0.48 1.19
CA GLN A 65 -2.38 -0.17 -0.16
C GLN A 65 -3.03 -1.40 -0.80
N GLY A 66 -4.27 -1.24 -1.25
CA GLY A 66 -5.06 -2.31 -1.86
C GLY A 66 -5.93 -3.09 -0.87
N ILE A 67 -5.75 -2.95 0.43
CA ILE A 67 -6.63 -3.55 1.44
C ILE A 67 -7.96 -2.78 1.47
N ILE A 68 -9.07 -3.52 1.46
CA ILE A 68 -10.41 -2.98 1.67
C ILE A 68 -10.76 -3.15 3.15
N ALA A 69 -11.10 -2.04 3.81
CA ALA A 69 -11.64 -2.06 5.17
C ALA A 69 -13.15 -1.84 5.15
N ILE A 70 -13.88 -2.59 5.96
CA ILE A 70 -15.30 -2.41 6.17
C ILE A 70 -15.50 -1.83 7.56
N GLU A 71 -16.16 -0.68 7.63
CA GLU A 71 -16.53 -0.04 8.90
C GLU A 71 -18.02 -0.21 9.14
N ALA A 72 -18.39 -0.59 10.36
CA ALA A 72 -19.77 -0.70 10.79
C ALA A 72 -19.95 -0.14 12.20
N LYS A 73 -21.18 0.27 12.53
CA LYS A 73 -21.50 0.66 13.90
C LYS A 73 -21.24 -0.48 14.87
N LYS A 74 -20.85 -0.16 16.11
CA LYS A 74 -20.51 -1.15 17.15
C LYS A 74 -21.66 -2.12 17.45
N ASP A 75 -22.89 -1.63 17.38
CA ASP A 75 -24.16 -2.34 17.63
C ASP A 75 -24.85 -2.82 16.34
N TYR A 76 -24.13 -2.88 15.22
CA TYR A 76 -24.69 -3.31 13.95
C TYR A 76 -25.16 -4.77 14.03
N LYS A 77 -26.47 -5.00 13.78
CA LYS A 77 -27.13 -6.30 13.98
C LYS A 77 -26.54 -7.45 13.13
N TYR A 78 -25.94 -7.14 11.96
CA TYR A 78 -25.34 -8.14 11.08
C TYR A 78 -23.79 -8.20 11.21
N LYS A 79 -23.26 -7.83 12.36
CA LYS A 79 -21.81 -7.86 12.60
C LYS A 79 -21.18 -9.22 12.31
N ASN A 80 -21.85 -10.31 12.69
CA ASN A 80 -21.35 -11.66 12.47
C ASN A 80 -21.28 -12.02 10.98
N GLU A 81 -22.18 -11.47 10.16
CA GLU A 81 -22.14 -11.68 8.71
C GLU A 81 -20.95 -10.94 8.06
N ILE A 82 -20.67 -9.71 8.51
CA ILE A 82 -19.49 -8.97 8.06
C ILE A 82 -18.21 -9.70 8.45
N LEU A 83 -18.14 -10.30 9.64
CA LEU A 83 -16.95 -11.04 10.08
C LEU A 83 -16.65 -12.27 9.21
N LYS A 84 -17.64 -12.87 8.56
CA LYS A 84 -17.45 -14.03 7.66
C LYS A 84 -16.67 -13.70 6.39
N ILE A 85 -16.64 -12.44 5.97
CA ILE A 85 -15.89 -12.00 4.79
C ILE A 85 -14.48 -11.51 5.13
N ASN A 86 -14.08 -11.63 6.40
CA ASN A 86 -12.72 -11.30 6.80
C ASN A 86 -11.72 -12.31 6.21
N ASP A 87 -10.67 -11.82 5.59
CA ASP A 87 -9.52 -12.63 5.20
C ASP A 87 -8.43 -12.51 6.24
N ASP A 88 -8.12 -13.61 6.93
CA ASP A 88 -7.21 -13.60 8.08
C ASP A 88 -5.76 -13.25 7.69
N LYS A 89 -5.29 -13.64 6.50
CA LYS A 89 -3.96 -13.28 6.03
C LYS A 89 -3.88 -11.78 5.76
N THR A 90 -4.84 -11.24 5.04
CA THR A 90 -4.94 -9.79 4.78
C THR A 90 -5.07 -9.00 6.08
N PHE A 91 -5.83 -9.51 7.06
CA PHE A 91 -5.96 -8.85 8.35
C PHE A 91 -4.65 -8.86 9.16
N LYS A 92 -3.88 -9.93 9.10
CA LYS A 92 -2.54 -9.99 9.70
C LYS A 92 -1.56 -9.03 9.02
N GLN A 93 -1.58 -8.95 7.68
CA GLN A 93 -0.79 -7.98 6.92
C GLN A 93 -1.17 -6.54 7.32
N TYR A 94 -2.45 -6.23 7.38
CA TYR A 94 -2.94 -4.95 7.88
C TYR A 94 -2.39 -4.62 9.27
N LYS A 95 -2.45 -5.56 10.21
CA LYS A 95 -1.95 -5.34 11.57
C LYS A 95 -0.46 -5.03 11.60
N ILE A 96 0.35 -5.78 10.86
CA ILE A 96 1.80 -5.59 10.86
C ILE A 96 2.20 -4.26 10.23
N GLU A 97 1.58 -3.90 9.10
CA GLU A 97 1.86 -2.65 8.41
C GLU A 97 1.41 -1.42 9.22
N ARG A 98 0.26 -1.52 9.91
CA ARG A 98 -0.22 -0.47 10.82
C ARG A 98 0.66 -0.33 12.06
N GLU A 99 1.15 -1.43 12.62
CA GLU A 99 2.07 -1.38 13.76
C GLU A 99 3.41 -0.75 13.39
N ILE A 100 3.94 -1.05 12.18
CA ILE A 100 5.13 -0.38 11.65
C ILE A 100 4.89 1.13 11.53
N LEU A 101 3.78 1.57 10.92
CA LEU A 101 3.44 3.00 10.81
C LEU A 101 3.36 3.68 12.17
N LYS A 102 2.72 3.05 13.13
CA LYS A 102 2.57 3.55 14.49
C LYS A 102 3.93 3.75 15.17
N ASN A 103 4.84 2.78 15.04
CA ASN A 103 6.20 2.86 15.60
C ASN A 103 7.07 3.90 14.84
N LEU A 104 6.88 4.06 13.54
CA LEU A 104 7.55 5.11 12.77
C LEU A 104 7.10 6.51 13.22
N GLN A 105 5.89 6.66 13.76
CA GLN A 105 5.29 7.94 14.15
C GLN A 105 5.21 8.93 12.97
N VAL A 106 4.95 8.41 11.78
CA VAL A 106 4.87 9.21 10.55
C VAL A 106 3.44 9.60 10.22
N ASN A 107 3.31 10.78 9.62
CA ASN A 107 2.05 11.24 9.04
C ASN A 107 1.88 10.70 7.61
N CYS A 108 0.64 10.68 7.12
CA CYS A 108 0.32 10.23 5.75
C CYS A 108 1.02 11.02 4.63
N SER A 109 1.60 12.19 4.95
CA SER A 109 2.33 13.04 4.03
C SER A 109 3.83 12.74 3.94
N GLU A 110 4.36 11.93 4.85
CA GLU A 110 5.78 11.56 4.81
C GLU A 110 6.02 10.43 3.81
N ILE A 111 7.16 10.54 3.09
CA ILE A 111 7.54 9.52 2.11
C ILE A 111 8.00 8.27 2.86
N ASN A 112 7.16 7.26 2.84
CA ASN A 112 7.44 5.93 3.35
C ASN A 112 6.81 4.87 2.45
N GLY A 113 7.38 3.67 2.47
CA GLY A 113 6.82 2.49 1.84
C GLY A 113 6.81 1.35 2.85
N ILE A 114 5.71 0.65 2.96
CA ILE A 114 5.59 -0.51 3.83
C ILE A 114 4.79 -1.57 3.08
N TYR A 115 5.36 -2.74 3.00
CA TYR A 115 4.72 -3.86 2.35
C TYR A 115 4.96 -5.13 3.14
N SER A 116 3.94 -5.98 3.19
CA SER A 116 4.03 -7.30 3.80
C SER A 116 3.39 -8.36 2.91
N LYS A 117 3.95 -9.57 2.90
CA LYS A 117 3.43 -10.69 2.13
C LYS A 117 3.71 -12.00 2.86
N PHE A 118 2.71 -12.84 3.00
CA PHE A 118 2.90 -14.21 3.47
C PHE A 118 3.58 -15.05 2.39
N SER A 119 4.68 -15.72 2.75
CA SER A 119 5.33 -16.73 1.91
C SER A 119 4.65 -18.10 2.05
N ASP A 120 4.09 -18.38 3.23
CA ASP A 120 3.33 -19.59 3.56
C ASP A 120 2.27 -19.28 4.64
N GLU A 121 1.78 -20.28 5.38
CA GLU A 121 0.74 -20.09 6.40
C GLU A 121 1.25 -19.37 7.67
N GLN A 122 2.55 -19.43 7.95
CA GLN A 122 3.15 -18.94 9.20
C GLN A 122 4.16 -17.83 8.97
N ASN A 123 4.87 -17.87 7.83
CA ASN A 123 5.96 -16.96 7.55
C ASN A 123 5.53 -15.77 6.71
N ILE A 124 6.01 -14.61 7.10
CA ILE A 124 5.76 -13.33 6.45
C ILE A 124 7.09 -12.65 6.09
N GLU A 125 7.10 -12.02 4.95
CA GLU A 125 8.12 -11.07 4.54
C GLU A 125 7.60 -9.66 4.70
N ILE A 126 8.41 -8.76 5.24
CA ILE A 126 8.13 -7.33 5.35
C ILE A 126 9.22 -6.51 4.67
N VAL A 127 8.82 -5.44 4.03
CA VAL A 127 9.73 -4.43 3.47
C VAL A 127 9.30 -3.08 4.02
N ILE A 128 10.27 -2.36 4.60
CA ILE A 128 10.07 -1.02 5.15
C ILE A 128 11.04 -0.08 4.44
N MET A 129 10.52 0.97 3.83
CA MET A 129 11.31 2.07 3.30
C MET A 129 10.97 3.35 4.06
N TYR A 130 11.98 3.99 4.60
CA TYR A 130 11.84 5.24 5.35
C TYR A 130 13.04 6.15 5.12
N LYS A 131 12.81 7.37 4.65
CA LYS A 131 13.85 8.38 4.38
C LYS A 131 15.03 7.86 3.55
N GLY A 132 14.74 7.04 2.54
CA GLY A 132 15.75 6.47 1.63
C GLY A 132 16.48 5.23 2.15
N LYS A 133 16.23 4.80 3.39
CA LYS A 133 16.73 3.53 3.93
C LYS A 133 15.71 2.44 3.71
N GLU A 134 16.18 1.20 3.51
CA GLU A 134 15.33 0.03 3.31
C GLU A 134 15.71 -1.09 4.28
N ILE A 135 14.72 -1.73 4.86
CA ILE A 135 14.86 -2.97 5.63
C ILE A 135 13.96 -4.02 5.02
N LYS A 136 14.52 -5.22 4.77
CA LYS A 136 13.78 -6.45 4.46
C LYS A 136 13.95 -7.44 5.58
N LYS A 137 12.87 -8.06 6.01
CA LYS A 137 12.89 -9.08 7.06
C LYS A 137 11.87 -10.16 6.72
N SER A 138 12.25 -11.42 6.91
CA SER A 138 11.39 -12.59 6.74
C SER A 138 11.46 -13.48 7.97
N GLY A 139 10.37 -14.14 8.28
CA GLY A 139 10.27 -15.08 9.39
C GLY A 139 8.84 -15.33 9.83
N GLU A 140 8.70 -16.05 10.92
CA GLU A 140 7.40 -16.34 11.53
C GLU A 140 6.69 -15.05 11.93
N TYR A 141 5.38 -14.94 11.60
CA TYR A 141 4.58 -13.73 11.81
C TYR A 141 4.65 -13.21 13.26
N SER A 142 4.52 -14.08 14.26
CA SER A 142 4.57 -13.73 15.67
C SER A 142 5.89 -13.07 16.05
N LYS A 143 7.01 -13.64 15.63
CA LYS A 143 8.35 -13.12 15.90
C LYS A 143 8.62 -11.81 15.19
N ILE A 144 8.23 -11.71 13.92
CA ILE A 144 8.36 -10.45 13.16
C ILE A 144 7.56 -9.34 13.83
N PHE A 145 6.32 -9.64 14.29
CA PHE A 145 5.47 -8.66 14.94
C PHE A 145 6.09 -8.11 16.23
N GLU A 146 6.70 -8.96 17.05
CA GLU A 146 7.42 -8.57 18.27
C GLU A 146 8.70 -7.76 17.99
N GLU A 147 9.37 -8.01 16.85
CA GLU A 147 10.58 -7.31 16.46
C GLU A 147 10.35 -5.92 15.85
N ILE A 148 9.10 -5.53 15.51
CA ILE A 148 8.79 -4.24 14.84
C ILE A 148 9.42 -3.03 15.54
N PRO A 149 9.32 -2.85 16.88
CA PRO A 149 9.91 -1.68 17.54
C PRO A 149 11.43 -1.59 17.31
N LYS A 150 12.12 -2.73 17.33
CA LYS A 150 13.58 -2.80 17.10
C LYS A 150 13.94 -2.49 15.65
N LEU A 151 13.20 -3.04 14.68
CA LEU A 151 13.40 -2.77 13.26
C LEU A 151 13.17 -1.29 12.92
N VAL A 152 12.12 -0.70 13.51
CA VAL A 152 11.82 0.72 13.31
C VAL A 152 12.86 1.60 13.97
N SER A 153 13.35 1.27 15.15
CA SER A 153 14.45 2.00 15.79
C SER A 153 15.70 1.99 14.90
N HIS A 154 16.02 0.83 14.33
CA HIS A 154 17.19 0.68 13.45
C HIS A 154 17.08 1.50 12.16
N ILE A 155 15.90 1.56 11.52
CA ILE A 155 15.75 2.33 10.27
C ILE A 155 15.73 3.85 10.52
N LYS A 156 15.38 4.28 11.74
CA LYS A 156 15.37 5.70 12.15
C LYS A 156 16.75 6.21 12.55
N SER A 157 17.66 5.34 13.04
CA SER A 157 19.07 5.67 13.33
C SER A 157 19.85 5.90 12.04
#